data_f0786787ef01304d98d4507ac239e1e9
#
_entry.id   f0786787ef01304d98d4507ac239e1e9
#
_cell.length_a   1.000
_cell.length_b   1.000
_cell.length_c   1.000
_cell.angle_alpha   90.00
_cell.angle_beta   90.00
_cell.angle_gamma   90.00
#
_symmetry.space_group_name_H-M   'P 1'
#
loop_
_entity.id
_entity.type
_entity.pdbx_description
1 polymer ?
#
loop_
_entity_poly.entity_id
_entity_poly.type
_entity_poly.pdbx_seq_one_letter_code
_entity_poly.pdbx_strand_id
1 'polypeptide(L)'
;MESLSQYSKDVREELKLSLQEVYNRTDIDVTLLGYKMFDLESRRYIGNKAKLTPWIMNIINEHTGGFESFFDVFAGTASVSKAAIPYAKRIIMNDFLSSNNIIYQAFFGSGTYDMNKLHSIIEYYNNIN
;
A
#
# COMPACT_ATOMS: atom_id res chain seq x y z
N MET A 1 9.26 1.38 40.38
CA MET A 1 10.15 1.71 39.24
C MET A 1 10.09 0.53 38.29
N GLU A 2 9.26 0.60 37.26
CA GLU A 2 9.19 -0.44 36.22
C GLU A 2 10.54 -0.52 35.51
N SER A 3 11.02 -1.73 35.30
CA SER A 3 12.32 -1.91 34.65
C SER A 3 12.21 -1.54 33.18
N LEU A 4 13.25 -0.95 32.60
CA LEU A 4 13.35 -0.66 31.16
C LEU A 4 13.04 -1.88 30.28
N SER A 5 13.22 -3.10 30.82
CA SER A 5 12.87 -4.37 30.15
C SER A 5 11.36 -4.63 30.09
N GLN A 6 10.60 -4.21 31.11
CA GLN A 6 9.14 -4.32 31.14
C GLN A 6 8.52 -3.30 30.17
N TYR A 7 8.95 -2.04 30.25
CA TYR A 7 8.53 -1.00 29.32
C TYR A 7 8.75 -1.39 27.84
N SER A 8 9.91 -2.01 27.54
CA SER A 8 10.19 -2.46 26.18
C SER A 8 9.34 -3.67 25.73
N LYS A 9 8.84 -4.49 26.69
CA LYS A 9 7.89 -5.58 26.39
C LYS A 9 6.49 -5.03 26.13
N ASP A 10 6.05 -4.09 26.96
CA ASP A 10 4.72 -3.49 26.84
C ASP A 10 4.60 -2.70 25.53
N VAL A 11 5.63 -1.93 25.16
CA VAL A 11 5.73 -1.23 23.86
C VAL A 11 5.73 -2.23 22.70
N ARG A 12 6.37 -3.40 22.82
CA ARG A 12 6.33 -4.43 21.78
C ARG A 12 4.97 -5.12 21.68
N GLU A 13 4.26 -5.30 22.78
CA GLU A 13 2.91 -5.86 22.77
C GLU A 13 1.90 -4.85 22.25
N GLU A 14 2.00 -3.57 22.61
CA GLU A 14 1.23 -2.48 21.99
C GLU A 14 1.54 -2.33 20.50
N LEU A 15 2.80 -2.40 20.09
CA LEU A 15 3.16 -2.42 18.67
C LEU A 15 2.62 -3.64 17.94
N LYS A 16 2.58 -4.81 18.57
CA LYS A 16 1.94 -6.01 18.00
C LYS A 16 0.43 -5.83 17.90
N LEU A 17 -0.20 -5.24 18.90
CA LEU A 17 -1.64 -4.93 18.87
C LEU A 17 -1.93 -3.83 17.86
N SER A 18 -1.14 -2.75 17.79
CA SER A 18 -1.31 -1.72 16.76
C SER A 18 -0.96 -2.21 15.35
N LEU A 19 0.01 -3.09 15.20
CA LEU A 19 0.27 -3.78 13.94
C LEU A 19 -0.84 -4.78 13.59
N GLN A 20 -1.55 -5.33 14.56
CA GLN A 20 -2.72 -6.16 14.34
C GLN A 20 -3.98 -5.33 14.06
N GLU A 21 -4.12 -4.15 14.64
CA GLU A 21 -5.19 -3.18 14.31
C GLU A 21 -4.93 -2.44 12.99
N VAL A 22 -3.70 -2.31 12.53
CA VAL A 22 -3.32 -1.79 11.21
C VAL A 22 -3.51 -2.87 10.12
N TYR A 23 -4.56 -3.69 10.21
CA TYR A 23 -4.94 -4.67 9.18
C TYR A 23 -5.57 -4.05 7.92
N ASN A 24 -5.15 -2.87 7.56
CA ASN A 24 -5.37 -2.30 6.23
C ASN A 24 -4.21 -2.70 5.30
N ARG A 25 -3.91 -3.99 5.30
CA ARG A 25 -2.85 -4.58 4.50
C ARG A 25 -3.40 -5.02 3.16
N THR A 26 -2.85 -4.47 2.10
CA THR A 26 -3.11 -4.94 0.74
C THR A 26 -1.92 -5.79 0.28
N ASP A 27 -2.20 -7.05 0.00
CA ASP A 27 -1.23 -8.02 -0.51
C ASP A 27 -1.54 -8.26 -1.99
N ILE A 28 -0.54 -8.06 -2.84
CA ILE A 28 -0.71 -8.07 -4.28
C ILE A 28 0.22 -9.10 -4.89
N ASP A 29 -0.38 -10.04 -5.62
CA ASP A 29 0.35 -10.86 -6.56
C ASP A 29 0.57 -10.07 -7.85
N VAL A 30 1.81 -9.65 -8.08
CA VAL A 30 2.20 -8.81 -9.22
C VAL A 30 1.96 -9.54 -10.55
N THR A 31 2.00 -10.87 -10.55
CA THR A 31 1.78 -11.68 -11.75
C THR A 31 0.34 -11.55 -12.29
N LEU A 32 -0.60 -11.16 -11.42
CA LEU A 32 -2.01 -10.94 -11.75
C LEU A 32 -2.30 -9.50 -12.17
N LEU A 33 -1.36 -8.57 -11.97
CA LEU A 33 -1.47 -7.20 -12.45
C LEU A 33 -1.37 -7.22 -13.98
N GLY A 34 -2.50 -7.17 -14.68
CA GLY A 34 -2.50 -6.93 -16.11
C GLY A 34 -1.83 -5.58 -16.45
N TYR A 35 -1.49 -5.38 -17.74
CA TYR A 35 -0.77 -4.19 -18.25
C TYR A 35 -1.49 -2.82 -18.05
N LYS A 36 -2.64 -2.78 -17.40
CA LYS A 36 -3.38 -1.55 -17.09
C LYS A 36 -3.06 -1.07 -15.69
N MET A 37 -1.87 -0.52 -15.50
CA MET A 37 -1.59 0.27 -14.30
C MET A 37 -2.14 1.68 -14.47
N PHE A 38 -3.07 2.06 -13.61
CA PHE A 38 -3.51 3.45 -13.51
C PHE A 38 -2.38 4.31 -12.93
N ASP A 39 -2.27 5.53 -13.43
CA ASP A 39 -1.29 6.47 -12.91
C ASP A 39 -1.81 7.14 -11.64
N LEU A 40 -1.22 6.78 -10.49
CA LEU A 40 -1.51 7.40 -9.19
C LEU A 40 -0.69 8.66 -8.92
N GLU A 41 0.17 9.08 -9.85
CA GLU A 41 1.12 10.18 -9.63
C GLU A 41 0.44 11.54 -9.52
N SER A 42 -0.80 11.69 -9.99
CA SER A 42 -1.54 12.95 -9.96
C SER A 42 -2.01 13.38 -8.57
N ARG A 43 -1.88 12.53 -7.55
CA ARG A 43 -2.29 12.90 -6.19
C ARG A 43 -1.29 13.86 -5.55
N ARG A 44 -1.74 15.10 -5.35
CA ARG A 44 -1.00 16.11 -4.57
C ARG A 44 -1.04 15.71 -3.09
N TYR A 45 0.03 15.09 -2.62
CA TYR A 45 0.20 14.69 -1.23
C TYR A 45 1.55 15.17 -0.71
N ILE A 46 1.54 15.81 0.46
CA ILE A 46 2.78 16.22 1.15
C ILE A 46 3.55 14.96 1.52
N GLY A 47 4.79 14.85 1.07
CA GLY A 47 5.62 13.65 1.29
C GLY A 47 5.55 12.59 0.19
N ASN A 48 4.93 12.89 -0.96
CA ASN A 48 4.97 12.02 -2.13
C ASN A 48 6.42 11.79 -2.59
N LYS A 49 6.82 10.50 -2.62
CA LYS A 49 8.18 10.08 -2.93
C LYS A 49 8.41 9.76 -4.42
N ALA A 50 7.44 10.05 -5.31
CA ALA A 50 7.52 9.67 -6.73
C ALA A 50 8.82 10.12 -7.40
N LYS A 51 9.32 11.32 -7.10
CA LYS A 51 10.60 11.83 -7.65
C LYS A 51 11.83 11.12 -7.11
N LEU A 52 11.71 10.46 -5.96
CA LEU A 52 12.80 9.74 -5.29
C LEU A 52 12.81 8.24 -5.62
N THR A 53 11.76 7.73 -6.25
CA THR A 53 11.62 6.28 -6.49
C THR A 53 12.78 5.67 -7.28
N PRO A 54 13.35 6.30 -8.33
CA PRO A 54 14.48 5.72 -9.04
C PRO A 54 15.71 5.55 -8.13
N TRP A 55 16.00 6.56 -7.31
CA TRP A 55 17.10 6.52 -6.36
C TRP A 55 16.87 5.47 -5.25
N ILE A 56 15.64 5.41 -4.69
CA ILE A 56 15.27 4.42 -3.67
C ILE A 56 15.44 3.01 -4.22
N MET A 57 14.92 2.74 -5.43
CA MET A 57 15.00 1.41 -6.04
C MET A 57 16.43 1.00 -6.35
N ASN A 58 17.27 1.97 -6.76
CA ASN A 58 18.70 1.70 -7.00
C ASN A 58 19.39 1.23 -5.71
N ILE A 59 19.20 1.98 -4.60
CA ILE A 59 19.77 1.60 -3.30
C ILE A 59 19.29 0.22 -2.86
N ILE A 60 17.98 -0.06 -2.97
CA ILE A 60 17.43 -1.36 -2.59
C ILE A 60 18.08 -2.48 -3.40
N ASN A 61 18.16 -2.33 -4.72
CA ASN A 61 18.75 -3.34 -5.59
C ASN A 61 20.26 -3.55 -5.31
N GLU A 62 21.01 -2.50 -5.06
CA GLU A 62 22.44 -2.58 -4.72
C GLU A 62 22.66 -3.36 -3.40
N HIS A 63 21.78 -3.19 -2.40
CA HIS A 63 21.96 -3.80 -1.08
C HIS A 63 21.34 -5.19 -0.95
N THR A 64 20.35 -5.52 -1.78
CA THR A 64 19.64 -6.81 -1.68
C THR A 64 20.06 -7.81 -2.77
N GLY A 65 20.68 -7.36 -3.85
CA GLY A 65 20.98 -8.20 -5.01
C GLY A 65 19.72 -8.67 -5.76
N GLY A 66 18.57 -8.04 -5.49
CA GLY A 66 17.24 -8.41 -5.98
C GLY A 66 16.34 -8.98 -4.88
N PHE A 67 15.02 -9.01 -5.13
CA PHE A 67 14.04 -9.49 -4.17
C PHE A 67 12.79 -10.02 -4.88
N GLU A 68 12.17 -11.05 -4.29
CA GLU A 68 10.90 -11.60 -4.80
C GLU A 68 9.67 -10.97 -4.12
N SER A 69 9.83 -10.48 -2.90
CA SER A 69 8.77 -9.85 -2.12
C SER A 69 9.21 -8.49 -1.61
N PHE A 70 8.32 -7.51 -1.71
CA PHE A 70 8.54 -6.14 -1.26
C PHE A 70 7.47 -5.75 -0.24
N PHE A 71 7.88 -5.25 0.92
CA PHE A 71 6.96 -4.76 1.93
C PHE A 71 7.16 -3.26 2.19
N ASP A 72 6.18 -2.48 1.77
CA ASP A 72 6.11 -1.03 2.02
C ASP A 72 5.28 -0.78 3.27
N VAL A 73 5.96 -0.55 4.39
CA VAL A 73 5.34 -0.43 5.73
C VAL A 73 4.56 0.87 5.89
N PHE A 74 4.96 1.93 5.16
CA PHE A 74 4.35 3.25 5.19
C PHE A 74 4.10 3.74 3.75
N ALA A 75 3.26 3.00 3.04
CA ALA A 75 3.12 3.12 1.60
C ALA A 75 2.56 4.47 1.11
N GLY A 76 1.76 5.16 1.94
CA GLY A 76 1.23 6.50 1.62
C GLY A 76 0.52 6.54 0.27
N THR A 77 1.12 7.20 -0.71
CA THR A 77 0.60 7.24 -2.09
C THR A 77 0.94 6.01 -2.92
N ALA A 78 1.58 4.99 -2.34
CA ALA A 78 2.08 3.79 -2.99
C ALA A 78 3.13 4.03 -4.10
N SER A 79 3.79 5.19 -4.11
CA SER A 79 4.79 5.53 -5.14
C SER A 79 5.97 4.57 -5.15
N VAL A 80 6.48 4.17 -3.97
CA VAL A 80 7.60 3.23 -3.85
C VAL A 80 7.14 1.81 -4.18
N SER A 81 5.96 1.41 -3.67
CA SER A 81 5.34 0.12 -4.01
C SER A 81 5.15 -0.04 -5.52
N LYS A 82 4.64 0.99 -6.20
CA LYS A 82 4.50 1.03 -7.66
C LYS A 82 5.84 0.83 -8.37
N ALA A 83 6.88 1.52 -7.89
CA ALA A 83 8.23 1.40 -8.46
C ALA A 83 8.85 0.01 -8.23
N ALA A 84 8.43 -0.72 -7.19
CA ALA A 84 8.90 -2.06 -6.89
C ALA A 84 8.26 -3.16 -7.77
N ILE A 85 7.13 -2.88 -8.43
CA ILE A 85 6.39 -3.86 -9.25
C ILE A 85 7.28 -4.59 -10.29
N PRO A 86 8.16 -3.93 -11.06
CA PRO A 86 8.99 -4.62 -12.03
C PRO A 86 10.02 -5.60 -11.45
N TYR A 87 10.28 -5.51 -10.14
CA TYR A 87 11.34 -6.25 -9.45
C TYR A 87 10.80 -7.35 -8.53
N ALA A 88 9.53 -7.30 -8.14
CA ALA A 88 8.93 -8.20 -7.17
C ALA A 88 7.81 -9.05 -7.79
N LYS A 89 7.63 -10.27 -7.29
CA LYS A 89 6.47 -11.12 -7.57
C LYS A 89 5.31 -10.80 -6.65
N ARG A 90 5.62 -10.29 -5.45
CA ARG A 90 4.65 -9.99 -4.40
C ARG A 90 4.96 -8.64 -3.77
N ILE A 91 3.95 -7.78 -3.67
CA ILE A 91 4.04 -6.50 -2.97
C ILE A 91 3.00 -6.46 -1.87
N ILE A 92 3.47 -6.07 -0.70
CA ILE A 92 2.64 -5.88 0.47
C ILE A 92 2.71 -4.40 0.81
N MET A 93 1.56 -3.76 0.88
CA MET A 93 1.44 -2.35 1.26
C MET A 93 0.71 -2.23 2.59
N ASN A 94 1.24 -1.41 3.46
CA ASN A 94 0.62 -1.04 4.72
C ASN A 94 0.63 0.47 4.87
N ASP A 95 -0.43 1.02 5.46
CA ASP A 95 -0.52 2.44 5.80
C ASP A 95 -1.43 2.64 7.01
N PHE A 96 -1.20 3.70 7.76
CA PHE A 96 -2.02 4.05 8.91
C PHE A 96 -3.45 4.42 8.50
N LEU A 97 -3.61 5.08 7.34
CA LEU A 97 -4.93 5.53 6.87
C LEU A 97 -5.68 4.38 6.17
N SER A 98 -6.83 4.00 6.73
CA SER A 98 -7.72 3.00 6.11
C SER A 98 -8.19 3.39 4.70
N SER A 99 -8.33 4.69 4.42
CA SER A 99 -8.62 5.20 3.08
C SER A 99 -7.55 4.83 2.05
N ASN A 100 -6.27 4.79 2.44
CA ASN A 100 -5.20 4.36 1.56
C ASN A 100 -5.32 2.88 1.20
N ASN A 101 -5.70 2.03 2.14
CA ASN A 101 -5.95 0.62 1.87
C ASN A 101 -7.06 0.41 0.82
N ILE A 102 -8.16 1.15 0.92
CA ILE A 102 -9.24 1.11 -0.08
C ILE A 102 -8.70 1.49 -1.46
N ILE A 103 -7.86 2.51 -1.52
CA ILE A 103 -7.20 2.94 -2.76
C ILE A 103 -6.28 1.85 -3.31
N TYR A 104 -5.48 1.21 -2.45
CA TYR A 104 -4.59 0.12 -2.90
C TYR A 104 -5.39 -1.04 -3.46
N GLN A 105 -6.48 -1.44 -2.80
CA GLN A 105 -7.37 -2.48 -3.30
C GLN A 105 -8.00 -2.11 -4.63
N ALA A 106 -8.42 -0.85 -4.81
CA ALA A 106 -9.05 -0.39 -6.05
C ALA A 106 -8.08 -0.35 -7.24
N PHE A 107 -6.83 0.06 -7.02
CA PHE A 107 -5.87 0.28 -8.11
C PHE A 107 -4.93 -0.90 -8.37
N PHE A 108 -4.64 -1.70 -7.35
CA PHE A 108 -3.71 -2.83 -7.44
C PHE A 108 -4.38 -4.19 -7.16
N GLY A 109 -5.61 -4.20 -6.65
CA GLY A 109 -6.33 -5.44 -6.38
C GLY A 109 -6.79 -6.13 -7.66
N SER A 110 -6.79 -7.46 -7.64
CA SER A 110 -7.32 -8.32 -8.72
C SER A 110 -8.81 -8.64 -8.59
N GLY A 111 -9.54 -7.86 -7.79
CA GLY A 111 -10.94 -8.10 -7.49
C GLY A 111 -11.87 -7.92 -8.69
N THR A 112 -12.93 -8.72 -8.75
CA THR A 112 -14.06 -8.49 -9.65
C THR A 112 -15.02 -7.49 -9.02
N TYR A 113 -15.66 -6.68 -9.84
CA TYR A 113 -16.69 -5.74 -9.40
C TYR A 113 -18.01 -5.98 -10.16
N ASP A 114 -19.12 -5.67 -9.48
CA ASP A 114 -20.45 -5.74 -10.07
C ASP A 114 -20.75 -4.43 -10.80
N MET A 115 -20.80 -4.50 -12.14
CA MET A 115 -21.09 -3.34 -12.99
C MET A 115 -22.47 -2.75 -12.74
N ASN A 116 -23.49 -3.57 -12.44
CA ASN A 116 -24.85 -3.07 -12.19
C ASN A 116 -24.89 -2.26 -10.89
N LYS A 117 -24.20 -2.77 -9.86
CA LYS A 117 -24.07 -2.05 -8.59
C LYS A 117 -23.28 -0.74 -8.76
N LEU A 118 -22.22 -0.75 -9.58
CA LEU A 118 -21.45 0.46 -9.87
C LEU A 118 -22.33 1.50 -10.59
N HIS A 119 -23.09 1.11 -11.61
CA HIS A 119 -24.01 2.00 -12.33
C HIS A 119 -25.07 2.57 -11.39
N SER A 120 -25.68 1.74 -10.54
CA SER A 120 -26.70 2.21 -9.60
C SER A 120 -26.14 3.24 -8.59
N ILE A 121 -24.89 3.07 -8.15
CA ILE A 121 -24.21 4.04 -7.28
C ILE A 121 -23.96 5.35 -8.03
N ILE A 122 -23.47 5.30 -9.26
CA ILE A 122 -23.22 6.49 -10.09
C ILE A 122 -24.53 7.24 -10.34
N GLU A 123 -25.59 6.56 -10.71
CA GLU A 123 -26.92 7.16 -10.93
C GLU A 123 -27.46 7.81 -9.64
N TYR A 124 -27.32 7.11 -8.51
CA TYR A 124 -27.76 7.66 -7.23
C TYR A 124 -27.06 9.00 -6.92
N TYR A 125 -25.72 9.06 -7.04
CA TYR A 125 -24.98 10.29 -6.75
C TYR A 125 -25.19 11.39 -7.79
N ASN A 126 -25.42 11.06 -9.04
CA ASN A 126 -25.73 12.06 -10.09
C ASN A 126 -27.11 12.70 -9.91
N ASN A 127 -28.03 12.04 -9.19
CA ASN A 127 -29.39 12.52 -8.94
C ASN A 127 -29.56 13.18 -7.56
N ILE A 128 -28.51 13.29 -6.76
CA ILE A 128 -28.51 14.07 -5.53
C ILE A 128 -28.35 15.56 -5.91
N ASN A 129 -29.42 16.35 -5.70
CA ASN A 129 -29.42 17.82 -5.85
C ASN A 129 -28.94 18.50 -4.57
#